data_96036d50d70b0073780254053b84f98f
#
_entry.id   96036d50d70b0073780254053b84f98f
#
_cell.length_a   1.000
_cell.length_b   1.000
_cell.length_c   1.000
_cell.angle_alpha   90.00
_cell.angle_beta   90.00
_cell.angle_gamma   90.00
#
_symmetry.space_group_name_H-M   'P 1'
#
loop_
_entity.id
_entity.type
_entity.pdbx_description
1 polymer ?
#
loop_
_entity_poly.entity_id
_entity_poly.type
_entity_poly.pdbx_seq_one_letter_code
_entity_poly.pdbx_strand_id
1 'polypeptide(L)'
;KIKEFSPNTRLFFGFCGKFRIKNAKLKDKSRVFTKNRYICNLIDMKTDRLKIIFLLCSLWLVFPCFCLAAKGKDFVVVIDPGHGGHDPGAIGRRGKEKNINLNVALKVGQLIQNNCNDVKVIYTRKTDVFIPLDRRAQIANNAKADLFISIHTNSIARGRTVRGAETYTLGLHRTEENLEVAKKENSVILIEDNYEQRYAGFNPNSSESYIIFEFVQDKNMEKSVKLATLIQKQFKNTAKRIDKGVHQAGFLVLRATSMPSVLVELGYISTPDEEQYLLSDAGTTALSNSIYKAFLNYKREHDAPIGRSRVQEQELPEPENKPKESRIEIQTAEPDTATEPDKVTKKSVPATQKKITGDQARTSAKPVFKIQILVSNKILPKGSKQLKGVSPVSYYREKGLYKYTYGENTDYNKILRMKRNITPKFKDAFIIAFKNGEKMNVNEAIKEFKK
;
A
#
# COMPACT_ATOMS: atom_id res chain seq x y z
N LYS A 1 49.86 5.32 43.47
CA LYS A 1 50.63 4.20 42.95
C LYS A 1 50.70 4.33 41.43
N ILE A 2 51.86 4.79 41.03
CA ILE A 2 52.31 4.98 39.66
C ILE A 2 52.67 3.59 39.11
N LYS A 3 52.29 3.29 37.90
CA LYS A 3 52.96 2.28 37.08
C LYS A 3 53.18 2.81 35.69
N GLU A 4 54.45 2.85 35.38
CA GLU A 4 55.17 3.17 34.17
C GLU A 4 54.66 2.39 32.95
N PHE A 5 54.71 3.04 31.80
CA PHE A 5 54.71 2.38 30.49
C PHE A 5 56.00 2.72 29.76
N SER A 6 56.72 1.67 29.43
CA SER A 6 57.97 1.59 28.70
C SER A 6 57.78 1.89 27.20
N PRO A 7 58.81 2.46 26.54
CA PRO A 7 58.76 2.82 25.12
C PRO A 7 59.37 1.75 24.23
N ASN A 8 58.72 1.45 23.14
CA ASN A 8 59.34 0.72 22.03
C ASN A 8 58.87 1.32 20.70
N THR A 9 59.72 2.18 20.16
CA THR A 9 59.70 2.46 18.71
C THR A 9 61.14 2.81 18.31
N ARG A 10 61.92 1.78 18.01
CA ARG A 10 63.13 1.86 17.19
C ARG A 10 62.77 1.27 15.83
N LEU A 11 63.37 1.90 14.82
CA LEU A 11 63.71 1.46 13.49
C LEU A 11 63.06 2.34 12.39
N PHE A 12 63.88 3.25 11.91
CA PHE A 12 64.38 3.25 10.54
C PHE A 12 65.27 4.48 10.33
N PHE A 13 66.55 4.37 10.70
CA PHE A 13 67.61 5.21 10.17
C PHE A 13 68.84 4.30 9.92
N GLY A 14 69.17 4.11 8.69
CA GLY A 14 70.36 3.39 8.33
C GLY A 14 70.47 3.10 6.86
N PHE A 15 70.92 4.07 6.10
CA PHE A 15 71.72 3.82 4.89
C PHE A 15 72.36 5.14 4.47
N CYS A 16 73.52 5.45 5.11
CA CYS A 16 74.46 6.40 4.55
C CYS A 16 75.76 5.66 4.22
N GLY A 17 75.80 5.18 2.98
CA GLY A 17 77.01 4.52 2.46
C GLY A 17 78.18 5.48 2.25
N LYS A 18 79.30 5.22 2.98
CA LYS A 18 80.56 5.94 2.81
C LYS A 18 81.17 5.62 1.39
N PHE A 19 81.11 6.61 0.50
CA PHE A 19 81.88 6.58 -0.73
C PHE A 19 83.29 7.11 -0.45
N ARG A 20 84.28 6.24 -0.56
CA ARG A 20 85.70 6.56 -0.45
C ARG A 20 86.23 6.94 -1.84
N ILE A 21 86.50 8.26 -2.06
CA ILE A 21 87.07 8.75 -3.30
C ILE A 21 88.57 8.67 -3.21
N LYS A 22 89.21 7.88 -4.12
CA LYS A 22 90.68 7.87 -4.33
C LYS A 22 91.09 9.10 -5.12
N ASN A 23 92.19 9.72 -4.66
CA ASN A 23 92.84 10.91 -5.20
C ASN A 23 93.13 10.83 -6.70
N ALA A 24 92.58 11.72 -7.51
CA ALA A 24 93.05 12.05 -8.87
C ALA A 24 93.46 13.52 -8.88
N LYS A 25 94.63 13.79 -9.42
CA LYS A 25 95.34 15.09 -9.47
C LYS A 25 94.49 16.22 -10.12
N LEU A 26 94.30 17.27 -9.36
CA LEU A 26 93.65 18.49 -9.81
C LEU A 26 94.47 19.35 -10.71
N LYS A 27 94.10 19.52 -11.97
CA LYS A 27 94.35 20.71 -12.77
C LYS A 27 92.96 21.21 -13.30
N ASP A 28 92.52 22.21 -12.74
CA ASP A 28 91.47 23.15 -13.13
C ASP A 28 90.39 23.37 -12.05
N LYS A 29 90.72 24.14 -11.03
CA LYS A 29 89.83 24.43 -9.90
C LYS A 29 88.67 25.37 -10.22
N SER A 30 88.69 26.06 -11.37
CA SER A 30 87.63 27.04 -11.65
C SER A 30 86.39 26.51 -12.32
N ARG A 31 86.51 25.43 -13.10
CA ARG A 31 85.34 24.85 -13.76
C ARG A 31 84.55 23.87 -12.86
N VAL A 32 85.16 23.34 -11.82
CA VAL A 32 84.52 22.37 -10.92
C VAL A 32 83.62 23.10 -9.94
N PHE A 33 83.95 24.37 -9.52
CA PHE A 33 83.17 25.10 -8.58
C PHE A 33 81.85 25.64 -9.16
N THR A 34 81.81 26.02 -10.40
CA THR A 34 80.62 26.46 -11.11
C THR A 34 79.67 25.30 -11.38
N LYS A 35 80.18 24.11 -11.71
CA LYS A 35 79.37 22.93 -11.98
C LYS A 35 78.71 22.33 -10.72
N ASN A 36 79.45 22.40 -9.60
CA ASN A 36 78.87 21.97 -8.30
C ASN A 36 77.80 22.92 -7.78
N ARG A 37 77.92 24.23 -8.03
CA ARG A 37 76.89 25.19 -7.63
C ARG A 37 75.58 25.01 -8.43
N TYR A 38 75.70 24.68 -9.74
CA TYR A 38 74.53 24.34 -10.55
C TYR A 38 73.85 23.03 -10.15
N ILE A 39 74.60 22.03 -9.75
CA ILE A 39 74.08 20.74 -9.31
C ILE A 39 73.40 20.90 -7.95
N CYS A 40 73.97 21.64 -7.01
CA CYS A 40 73.30 21.95 -5.72
C CYS A 40 72.02 22.73 -5.90
N ASN A 41 72.01 23.76 -6.77
CA ASN A 41 70.79 24.49 -7.04
C ASN A 41 69.68 23.66 -7.78
N LEU A 42 70.09 22.70 -8.63
CA LEU A 42 69.14 21.79 -9.28
C LEU A 42 68.58 20.73 -8.30
N ILE A 43 69.37 20.32 -7.31
CA ILE A 43 68.92 19.39 -6.26
C ILE A 43 67.96 20.12 -5.30
N ASP A 44 68.29 21.34 -4.90
CA ASP A 44 67.38 22.17 -4.04
C ASP A 44 66.06 22.51 -4.74
N MET A 45 66.10 22.88 -6.05
CA MET A 45 64.85 23.10 -6.82
C MET A 45 63.99 21.83 -6.97
N LYS A 46 64.61 20.64 -7.07
CA LYS A 46 63.88 19.37 -7.11
C LYS A 46 63.30 18.99 -5.75
N THR A 47 64.06 19.21 -4.69
CA THR A 47 63.59 18.96 -3.31
C THR A 47 62.44 19.90 -2.89
N ASP A 48 62.47 21.17 -3.32
CA ASP A 48 61.36 22.09 -3.04
C ASP A 48 60.12 21.77 -3.86
N ARG A 49 60.25 21.34 -5.09
CA ARG A 49 59.10 20.82 -5.87
C ARG A 49 58.53 19.53 -5.26
N LEU A 50 59.42 18.64 -4.77
CA LEU A 50 58.97 17.43 -4.06
C LEU A 50 58.22 17.79 -2.74
N LYS A 51 58.71 18.76 -1.98
CA LYS A 51 58.06 19.28 -0.77
C LYS A 51 56.69 19.87 -1.10
N ILE A 52 56.61 20.66 -2.17
CA ILE A 52 55.32 21.24 -2.62
C ILE A 52 54.35 20.15 -3.07
N ILE A 53 54.82 19.13 -3.81
CA ILE A 53 53.96 18.00 -4.19
C ILE A 53 53.53 17.20 -2.96
N PHE A 54 54.40 16.95 -1.98
CA PHE A 54 54.05 16.29 -0.73
C PHE A 54 53.05 17.13 0.08
N LEU A 55 53.22 18.46 0.10
CA LEU A 55 52.30 19.37 0.78
C LEU A 55 50.92 19.39 0.09
N LEU A 56 50.89 19.39 -1.22
CA LEU A 56 49.66 19.30 -1.99
C LEU A 56 48.99 17.92 -1.85
N CYS A 57 49.75 16.85 -1.84
CA CYS A 57 49.21 15.49 -1.58
C CYS A 57 48.72 15.33 -0.13
N SER A 58 49.41 15.92 0.86
CA SER A 58 48.95 15.91 2.26
C SER A 58 47.72 16.78 2.44
N LEU A 59 47.60 17.91 1.72
CA LEU A 59 46.41 18.74 1.70
C LEU A 59 45.20 18.00 1.06
N TRP A 60 45.45 17.17 0.05
CA TRP A 60 44.46 16.27 -0.57
C TRP A 60 44.05 15.12 0.35
N LEU A 61 44.95 14.58 1.18
CA LEU A 61 44.69 13.54 2.16
C LEU A 61 44.01 14.09 3.45
N VAL A 62 44.19 15.39 3.73
CA VAL A 62 43.55 16.09 4.85
C VAL A 62 42.25 16.78 4.40
N PHE A 63 41.97 16.84 3.09
CA PHE A 63 40.61 17.12 2.67
C PHE A 63 39.76 15.97 3.23
N PRO A 64 39.05 16.16 4.39
CA PRO A 64 38.11 15.16 4.76
C PRO A 64 37.21 15.02 3.55
N CYS A 65 37.00 13.82 3.09
CA CYS A 65 35.89 13.48 2.27
C CYS A 65 34.66 13.90 3.10
N PHE A 66 34.34 15.20 3.10
CA PHE A 66 33.02 15.67 3.32
C PHE A 66 32.22 15.04 2.18
N CYS A 67 31.97 13.73 2.28
CA CYS A 67 30.73 13.17 1.80
C CYS A 67 29.67 14.02 2.50
N LEU A 68 29.31 15.14 1.88
CA LEU A 68 27.96 15.68 1.97
C LEU A 68 27.13 14.49 1.50
N ALA A 69 26.81 13.61 2.47
CA ALA A 69 25.70 12.69 2.32
C ALA A 69 24.55 13.63 1.98
N ALA A 70 24.21 13.73 0.69
CA ALA A 70 23.08 14.49 0.23
C ALA A 70 21.94 13.93 1.09
N LYS A 71 21.45 14.78 2.03
CA LYS A 71 20.35 14.39 2.90
C LYS A 71 19.26 13.95 1.95
N GLY A 72 19.03 12.63 1.90
CA GLY A 72 17.99 12.07 1.03
C GLY A 72 16.70 12.79 1.35
N LYS A 73 15.81 12.92 0.38
CA LYS A 73 14.49 13.50 0.58
C LYS A 73 13.85 12.82 1.80
N ASP A 74 13.42 13.60 2.80
CA ASP A 74 12.74 13.06 3.97
C ASP A 74 11.53 12.23 3.52
N PHE A 75 11.35 11.05 4.10
CA PHE A 75 10.13 10.26 3.91
C PHE A 75 8.96 10.97 4.59
N VAL A 76 7.91 11.30 3.86
CA VAL A 76 6.76 12.05 4.38
C VAL A 76 5.61 11.09 4.66
N VAL A 77 5.21 10.96 5.93
CA VAL A 77 4.01 10.22 6.32
C VAL A 77 2.93 11.19 6.81
N VAL A 78 1.70 11.02 6.29
CA VAL A 78 0.52 11.71 6.80
C VAL A 78 -0.29 10.74 7.66
N ILE A 79 -0.54 11.14 8.89
CA ILE A 79 -1.41 10.43 9.84
C ILE A 79 -2.71 11.20 9.92
N ASP A 80 -3.80 10.51 9.67
CA ASP A 80 -5.15 11.06 9.61
C ASP A 80 -6.00 10.50 10.76
N PRO A 81 -6.13 11.21 11.89
CA PRO A 81 -7.12 10.84 12.90
C PRO A 81 -8.52 11.05 12.34
N GLY A 82 -9.28 9.99 12.11
CA GLY A 82 -10.65 10.06 11.58
C GLY A 82 -11.57 10.92 12.47
N HIS A 83 -12.62 11.48 11.87
CA HIS A 83 -13.62 12.34 12.55
C HIS A 83 -13.00 13.60 13.18
N GLY A 84 -13.72 14.24 14.13
CA GLY A 84 -13.24 15.43 14.86
C GLY A 84 -14.24 16.58 14.87
N GLY A 85 -14.13 17.46 15.87
CA GLY A 85 -15.03 18.59 16.05
C GLY A 85 -16.49 18.15 16.28
N HIS A 86 -17.40 18.62 15.44
CA HIS A 86 -18.82 18.26 15.50
C HIS A 86 -19.12 16.83 15.00
N ASP A 87 -18.17 16.17 14.32
CA ASP A 87 -18.28 14.76 13.95
C ASP A 87 -17.67 13.87 15.05
N PRO A 88 -18.48 13.20 15.87
CA PRO A 88 -17.98 12.35 16.95
C PRO A 88 -17.45 10.99 16.44
N GLY A 89 -17.78 10.59 15.22
CA GLY A 89 -17.69 9.20 14.77
C GLY A 89 -18.63 8.29 15.55
N ALA A 90 -18.27 7.04 15.73
CA ALA A 90 -19.02 6.11 16.55
C ALA A 90 -19.01 6.52 18.02
N ILE A 91 -20.17 6.36 18.67
CA ILE A 91 -20.36 6.71 20.08
C ILE A 91 -20.52 5.41 20.88
N GLY A 92 -19.57 5.17 21.78
CA GLY A 92 -19.60 4.08 22.73
C GLY A 92 -20.42 4.44 23.99
N ARG A 93 -20.24 3.63 25.03
CA ARG A 93 -20.88 3.89 26.34
C ARG A 93 -20.16 5.00 27.12
N ARG A 94 -18.84 5.13 26.97
CA ARG A 94 -17.95 6.04 27.69
C ARG A 94 -17.14 6.94 26.79
N GLY A 95 -16.86 6.49 25.57
CA GLY A 95 -15.96 7.14 24.64
C GLY A 95 -16.62 7.57 23.34
N LYS A 96 -15.89 8.40 22.60
CA LYS A 96 -16.19 8.78 21.22
C LYS A 96 -15.02 8.38 20.35
N GLU A 97 -15.30 7.84 19.18
CA GLU A 97 -14.30 7.38 18.20
C GLU A 97 -13.27 8.47 17.91
N LYS A 98 -13.68 9.72 17.65
CA LYS A 98 -12.80 10.84 17.35
C LYS A 98 -11.67 11.03 18.37
N ASN A 99 -11.91 10.74 19.65
CA ASN A 99 -10.93 10.90 20.72
C ASN A 99 -9.94 9.74 20.75
N ILE A 100 -10.41 8.51 20.55
CA ILE A 100 -9.57 7.31 20.46
C ILE A 100 -8.62 7.46 19.26
N ASN A 101 -9.17 7.81 18.11
CA ASN A 101 -8.43 8.00 16.86
C ASN A 101 -7.32 9.06 17.03
N LEU A 102 -7.65 10.20 17.67
CA LEU A 102 -6.70 11.27 17.93
C LEU A 102 -5.56 10.82 18.86
N ASN A 103 -5.89 10.15 19.97
CA ASN A 103 -4.91 9.70 20.96
C ASN A 103 -3.91 8.71 20.34
N VAL A 104 -4.42 7.72 19.60
CA VAL A 104 -3.56 6.73 18.93
C VAL A 104 -2.71 7.40 17.84
N ALA A 105 -3.31 8.27 17.02
CA ALA A 105 -2.61 8.95 15.93
C ALA A 105 -1.47 9.84 16.44
N LEU A 106 -1.70 10.63 17.48
CA LEU A 106 -0.67 11.49 18.07
C LEU A 106 0.47 10.64 18.63
N LYS A 107 0.17 9.53 19.30
CA LYS A 107 1.18 8.64 19.87
C LYS A 107 1.99 7.92 18.79
N VAL A 108 1.37 7.47 17.70
CA VAL A 108 2.07 6.92 16.52
C VAL A 108 3.04 7.93 15.95
N GLY A 109 2.58 9.15 15.70
CA GLY A 109 3.43 10.18 15.13
C GLY A 109 4.56 10.61 16.07
N GLN A 110 4.32 10.65 17.39
CA GLN A 110 5.37 10.90 18.38
C GLN A 110 6.43 9.80 18.36
N LEU A 111 6.04 8.52 18.28
CA LEU A 111 6.96 7.40 18.16
C LEU A 111 7.82 7.51 16.90
N ILE A 112 7.23 7.89 15.77
CA ILE A 112 7.96 8.08 14.52
C ILE A 112 8.93 9.26 14.64
N GLN A 113 8.48 10.42 15.12
CA GLN A 113 9.30 11.63 15.25
C GLN A 113 10.49 11.44 16.18
N ASN A 114 10.31 10.71 17.28
CA ASN A 114 11.37 10.47 18.28
C ASN A 114 12.41 9.46 17.79
N ASN A 115 12.08 8.57 16.84
CA ASN A 115 12.95 7.45 16.48
C ASN A 115 13.38 7.43 15.00
N CYS A 116 12.86 8.35 14.15
CA CYS A 116 13.16 8.40 12.73
C CYS A 116 13.50 9.83 12.30
N ASN A 117 14.79 10.15 12.26
CA ASN A 117 15.27 11.52 11.95
C ASN A 117 15.13 11.89 10.46
N ASP A 118 14.86 10.91 9.59
CA ASP A 118 14.68 11.01 8.15
C ASP A 118 13.19 10.96 7.75
N VAL A 119 12.28 11.09 8.72
CA VAL A 119 10.83 11.03 8.50
C VAL A 119 10.17 12.33 8.93
N LYS A 120 9.41 12.93 8.01
CA LYS A 120 8.53 14.06 8.31
C LYS A 120 7.12 13.56 8.57
N VAL A 121 6.60 13.78 9.79
CA VAL A 121 5.23 13.45 10.16
C VAL A 121 4.33 14.67 10.01
N ILE A 122 3.24 14.50 9.29
CA ILE A 122 2.17 15.50 9.10
C ILE A 122 0.87 14.87 9.59
N TYR A 123 0.03 15.66 10.25
CA TYR A 123 -1.30 15.24 10.68
C TYR A 123 -2.36 16.02 9.93
N THR A 124 -3.47 15.39 9.63
CA THR A 124 -4.66 16.12 9.12
C THR A 124 -5.26 17.00 10.21
N ARG A 125 -5.25 16.53 11.46
CA ARG A 125 -5.58 17.29 12.68
C ARG A 125 -4.72 16.84 13.86
N LYS A 126 -4.46 17.76 14.81
CA LYS A 126 -3.76 17.50 16.09
C LYS A 126 -4.63 17.80 17.29
N THR A 127 -5.80 18.34 17.07
CA THR A 127 -6.77 18.74 18.09
C THR A 127 -8.15 18.26 17.68
N ASP A 128 -9.16 18.49 18.52
CA ASP A 128 -10.55 18.14 18.24
C ASP A 128 -11.22 19.16 17.29
N VAL A 129 -10.81 19.12 16.01
CA VAL A 129 -11.37 19.94 14.93
C VAL A 129 -11.90 19.06 13.82
N PHE A 130 -12.93 19.53 13.13
CA PHE A 130 -13.50 18.86 11.96
C PHE A 130 -12.68 19.17 10.72
N ILE A 131 -12.34 18.12 9.94
CA ILE A 131 -11.68 18.24 8.63
C ILE A 131 -12.49 17.41 7.62
N PRO A 132 -13.00 18.03 6.54
CA PRO A 132 -13.72 17.33 5.47
C PRO A 132 -12.89 16.22 4.82
N LEU A 133 -13.52 15.16 4.30
CA LEU A 133 -12.82 13.99 3.77
C LEU A 133 -11.88 14.33 2.60
N ASP A 134 -12.34 15.15 1.66
CA ASP A 134 -11.53 15.59 0.52
C ASP A 134 -10.31 16.40 0.97
N ARG A 135 -10.47 17.21 2.04
CA ARG A 135 -9.39 18.03 2.58
C ARG A 135 -8.28 17.19 3.22
N ARG A 136 -8.62 16.05 3.83
CA ARG A 136 -7.64 15.11 4.40
C ARG A 136 -6.71 14.58 3.31
N ALA A 137 -7.27 14.10 2.20
CA ALA A 137 -6.50 13.67 1.04
C ALA A 137 -5.68 14.81 0.41
N GLN A 138 -6.24 16.04 0.32
CA GLN A 138 -5.53 17.20 -0.19
C GLN A 138 -4.31 17.56 0.66
N ILE A 139 -4.40 17.48 2.00
CA ILE A 139 -3.25 17.70 2.90
C ILE A 139 -2.12 16.74 2.55
N ALA A 140 -2.43 15.45 2.35
CA ALA A 140 -1.44 14.45 2.00
C ALA A 140 -0.85 14.69 0.60
N ASN A 141 -1.67 14.98 -0.39
CA ASN A 141 -1.24 15.25 -1.77
C ASN A 141 -0.36 16.51 -1.86
N ASN A 142 -0.76 17.61 -1.19
CA ASN A 142 0.01 18.86 -1.16
C ASN A 142 1.36 18.69 -0.46
N ALA A 143 1.41 17.84 0.55
CA ALA A 143 2.66 17.48 1.24
C ALA A 143 3.55 16.56 0.40
N LYS A 144 3.08 16.06 -0.76
CA LYS A 144 3.73 15.01 -1.56
C LYS A 144 4.12 13.84 -0.69
N ALA A 145 3.18 13.39 0.16
CA ALA A 145 3.40 12.33 1.11
C ALA A 145 3.77 11.01 0.41
N ASP A 146 4.64 10.24 1.04
CA ASP A 146 5.04 8.92 0.60
C ASP A 146 4.10 7.84 1.16
N LEU A 147 3.31 8.20 2.21
CA LEU A 147 2.37 7.30 2.88
C LEU A 147 1.23 8.07 3.56
N PHE A 148 0.02 7.50 3.52
CA PHE A 148 -1.16 8.00 4.22
C PHE A 148 -1.76 6.91 5.11
N ILE A 149 -1.95 7.20 6.41
CA ILE A 149 -2.52 6.26 7.39
C ILE A 149 -3.71 6.95 8.06
N SER A 150 -4.93 6.54 7.71
CA SER A 150 -6.17 6.95 8.37
C SER A 150 -6.46 6.01 9.53
N ILE A 151 -6.81 6.56 10.70
CA ILE A 151 -7.01 5.82 11.94
C ILE A 151 -8.45 6.03 12.40
N HIS A 152 -9.18 4.92 12.54
CA HIS A 152 -10.59 4.83 12.86
C HIS A 152 -10.85 3.79 13.95
N THR A 153 -12.07 3.78 14.47
CA THR A 153 -12.53 2.81 15.46
C THR A 153 -13.93 2.36 15.10
N ASN A 154 -14.06 1.11 14.70
CA ASN A 154 -15.28 0.54 14.16
C ASN A 154 -16.43 0.45 15.20
N SER A 155 -17.65 0.28 14.70
CA SER A 155 -18.83 -0.06 15.51
C SER A 155 -19.79 -0.91 14.70
N ILE A 156 -20.57 -1.72 15.41
CA ILE A 156 -21.64 -2.55 14.82
C ILE A 156 -22.97 -2.25 15.47
N ALA A 157 -24.05 -2.67 14.82
CA ALA A 157 -25.41 -2.52 15.33
C ALA A 157 -25.57 -3.18 16.72
N ARG A 158 -26.45 -2.62 17.53
CA ARG A 158 -26.78 -3.14 18.88
C ARG A 158 -27.17 -4.62 18.84
N GLY A 159 -26.80 -5.34 19.89
CA GLY A 159 -27.11 -6.77 20.04
C GLY A 159 -26.08 -7.73 19.41
N ARG A 160 -25.08 -7.21 18.69
CA ARG A 160 -23.95 -8.00 18.19
C ARG A 160 -22.68 -7.67 18.97
N THR A 161 -21.81 -8.67 19.15
CA THR A 161 -20.51 -8.51 19.80
C THR A 161 -19.43 -8.94 18.81
N VAL A 162 -18.56 -8.02 18.47
CA VAL A 162 -17.39 -8.29 17.60
C VAL A 162 -16.14 -7.71 18.26
N ARG A 163 -15.04 -8.40 18.12
CA ARG A 163 -13.73 -8.03 18.66
C ARG A 163 -12.66 -8.12 17.62
N GLY A 164 -11.57 -7.38 17.83
CA GLY A 164 -10.39 -7.42 16.99
C GLY A 164 -10.21 -6.18 16.14
N ALA A 165 -9.11 -6.15 15.40
CA ALA A 165 -8.74 -5.05 14.53
C ALA A 165 -8.72 -5.51 13.07
N GLU A 166 -8.96 -4.58 12.15
CA GLU A 166 -8.94 -4.82 10.72
C GLU A 166 -8.32 -3.63 9.99
N THR A 167 -7.82 -3.85 8.79
CA THR A 167 -7.21 -2.77 8.00
C THR A 167 -7.73 -2.82 6.58
N TYR A 168 -8.09 -1.66 6.06
CA TYR A 168 -8.69 -1.50 4.74
C TYR A 168 -7.75 -0.81 3.77
N THR A 169 -7.83 -1.23 2.50
CA THR A 169 -7.28 -0.51 1.36
C THR A 169 -8.41 -0.08 0.42
N LEU A 170 -8.13 0.89 -0.43
CA LEU A 170 -9.09 1.33 -1.43
C LEU A 170 -9.39 0.18 -2.41
N GLY A 171 -10.64 -0.03 -2.73
CA GLY A 171 -11.07 -1.00 -3.74
C GLY A 171 -12.54 -1.35 -3.65
N LEU A 172 -12.94 -2.36 -4.42
CA LEU A 172 -14.29 -2.88 -4.34
C LEU A 172 -14.45 -3.73 -3.08
N HIS A 173 -15.52 -3.46 -2.34
CA HIS A 173 -15.91 -4.30 -1.20
C HIS A 173 -16.27 -5.72 -1.67
N ARG A 174 -15.82 -6.74 -0.94
CA ARG A 174 -16.08 -8.14 -1.25
C ARG A 174 -17.25 -8.72 -0.48
N THR A 175 -17.61 -8.10 0.65
CA THR A 175 -18.73 -8.51 1.51
C THR A 175 -19.62 -7.32 1.82
N GLU A 176 -20.88 -7.59 2.18
CA GLU A 176 -21.81 -6.55 2.65
C GLU A 176 -21.29 -5.86 3.91
N GLU A 177 -20.63 -6.59 4.79
CA GLU A 177 -20.04 -6.03 6.01
C GLU A 177 -18.97 -4.96 5.69
N ASN A 178 -18.11 -5.22 4.71
CA ASN A 178 -17.12 -4.23 4.28
C ASN A 178 -17.77 -3.00 3.63
N LEU A 179 -18.89 -3.20 2.92
CA LEU A 179 -19.68 -2.11 2.36
C LEU A 179 -20.30 -1.25 3.48
N GLU A 180 -20.87 -1.87 4.50
CA GLU A 180 -21.48 -1.14 5.63
C GLU A 180 -20.44 -0.31 6.40
N VAL A 181 -19.22 -0.81 6.59
CA VAL A 181 -18.14 0.00 7.17
C VAL A 181 -17.84 1.22 6.28
N ALA A 182 -17.68 1.02 4.97
CA ALA A 182 -17.43 2.14 4.06
C ALA A 182 -18.59 3.14 4.01
N LYS A 183 -19.85 2.68 4.06
CA LYS A 183 -21.03 3.56 4.13
C LYS A 183 -21.01 4.41 5.38
N LYS A 184 -20.69 3.79 6.52
CA LYS A 184 -20.60 4.48 7.81
C LYS A 184 -19.55 5.58 7.78
N GLU A 185 -18.33 5.25 7.35
CA GLU A 185 -17.22 6.21 7.32
C GLU A 185 -17.45 7.31 6.26
N ASN A 186 -18.01 6.98 5.11
CA ASN A 186 -18.34 7.98 4.10
C ASN A 186 -19.57 8.84 4.46
N SER A 187 -20.42 8.41 5.41
CA SER A 187 -21.62 9.16 5.77
C SER A 187 -21.33 10.55 6.35
N VAL A 188 -20.12 10.78 6.82
CA VAL A 188 -19.66 12.09 7.32
C VAL A 188 -19.79 13.19 6.27
N ILE A 189 -19.77 12.87 4.97
CA ILE A 189 -19.96 13.91 3.94
C ILE A 189 -21.34 14.57 4.02
N LEU A 190 -22.35 13.89 4.59
CA LEU A 190 -23.71 14.44 4.73
C LEU A 190 -23.80 15.63 5.70
N ILE A 191 -22.81 15.79 6.56
CA ILE A 191 -22.69 16.93 7.47
C ILE A 191 -21.68 17.97 6.99
N GLU A 192 -21.13 17.79 5.79
CA GLU A 192 -20.22 18.76 5.14
C GLU A 192 -21.01 19.75 4.29
N ASP A 193 -20.57 21.02 4.30
CA ASP A 193 -21.14 22.05 3.44
C ASP A 193 -20.91 21.72 1.97
N ASN A 194 -21.95 21.86 1.15
CA ASN A 194 -21.93 21.65 -0.30
C ASN A 194 -21.43 20.27 -0.73
N TYR A 195 -21.71 19.22 0.06
CA TYR A 195 -21.20 17.88 -0.19
C TYR A 195 -21.61 17.32 -1.57
N GLU A 196 -22.82 17.64 -2.06
CA GLU A 196 -23.31 17.17 -3.38
C GLU A 196 -22.40 17.64 -4.53
N GLN A 197 -21.92 18.89 -4.45
CA GLN A 197 -20.99 19.44 -5.45
C GLN A 197 -19.58 18.86 -5.26
N ARG A 198 -19.11 18.76 -4.01
CA ARG A 198 -17.75 18.29 -3.67
C ARG A 198 -17.55 16.84 -4.06
N TYR A 199 -18.56 15.99 -3.88
CA TYR A 199 -18.46 14.55 -4.15
C TYR A 199 -19.23 14.12 -5.40
N ALA A 200 -19.55 15.06 -6.30
CA ALA A 200 -20.18 14.80 -7.59
C ALA A 200 -21.45 13.93 -7.51
N GLY A 201 -22.30 14.21 -6.51
CA GLY A 201 -23.56 13.48 -6.29
C GLY A 201 -23.39 12.07 -5.72
N PHE A 202 -22.25 11.74 -5.17
CA PHE A 202 -22.06 10.47 -4.45
C PHE A 202 -22.97 10.41 -3.23
N ASN A 203 -23.81 9.37 -3.14
CA ASN A 203 -24.66 9.12 -1.99
C ASN A 203 -24.06 8.01 -1.12
N PRO A 204 -23.55 8.30 0.09
CA PRO A 204 -22.91 7.30 0.93
C PRO A 204 -23.85 6.20 1.41
N ASN A 205 -25.16 6.44 1.41
CA ASN A 205 -26.17 5.46 1.84
C ASN A 205 -26.63 4.53 0.70
N SER A 206 -26.23 4.81 -0.56
CA SER A 206 -26.63 4.01 -1.72
C SER A 206 -25.50 3.08 -2.13
N SER A 207 -25.75 1.76 -2.10
CA SER A 207 -24.77 0.76 -2.57
C SER A 207 -24.37 0.98 -4.03
N GLU A 208 -25.27 1.55 -4.85
CA GLU A 208 -24.99 1.88 -6.25
C GLU A 208 -23.89 2.93 -6.40
N SER A 209 -23.76 3.85 -5.44
CA SER A 209 -22.68 4.85 -5.45
C SER A 209 -21.30 4.21 -5.34
N TYR A 210 -21.21 3.05 -4.71
CA TYR A 210 -19.93 2.34 -4.51
C TYR A 210 -19.47 1.56 -5.75
N ILE A 211 -20.31 1.42 -6.79
CA ILE A 211 -19.90 0.79 -8.05
C ILE A 211 -18.76 1.54 -8.73
N ILE A 212 -18.62 2.84 -8.48
CA ILE A 212 -17.51 3.63 -9.02
C ILE A 212 -16.13 3.08 -8.58
N PHE A 213 -16.06 2.40 -7.44
CA PHE A 213 -14.81 1.84 -6.93
C PHE A 213 -14.39 0.54 -7.65
N GLU A 214 -15.28 -0.10 -8.44
CA GLU A 214 -14.89 -1.19 -9.34
C GLU A 214 -13.89 -0.74 -10.41
N PHE A 215 -13.95 0.54 -10.78
CA PHE A 215 -13.17 1.11 -11.87
C PHE A 215 -11.95 1.90 -11.40
N VAL A 216 -11.77 2.02 -10.10
CA VAL A 216 -10.60 2.67 -9.53
C VAL A 216 -9.40 1.73 -9.63
N GLN A 217 -8.52 2.01 -10.58
CA GLN A 217 -7.20 1.37 -10.64
C GLN A 217 -6.27 2.14 -9.71
N ASP A 218 -6.08 1.63 -8.51
CA ASP A 218 -5.09 2.18 -7.59
C ASP A 218 -3.70 1.63 -7.93
N LYS A 219 -2.87 2.47 -8.54
CA LYS A 219 -1.46 2.16 -8.84
C LYS A 219 -0.63 1.86 -7.59
N ASN A 220 -1.12 2.24 -6.42
CA ASN A 220 -0.47 2.04 -5.13
C ASN A 220 -1.01 0.82 -4.36
N MET A 221 -1.96 0.08 -4.96
CA MET A 221 -2.68 -1.03 -4.30
C MET A 221 -1.73 -2.04 -3.64
N GLU A 222 -0.73 -2.50 -4.37
CA GLU A 222 0.23 -3.48 -3.85
C GLU A 222 0.94 -2.97 -2.59
N LYS A 223 1.40 -1.72 -2.62
CA LYS A 223 2.07 -1.08 -1.48
C LYS A 223 1.12 -0.84 -0.31
N SER A 224 -0.13 -0.47 -0.60
CA SER A 224 -1.19 -0.29 0.41
C SER A 224 -1.52 -1.61 1.09
N VAL A 225 -1.72 -2.69 0.35
CA VAL A 225 -1.97 -4.04 0.88
C VAL A 225 -0.79 -4.54 1.71
N LYS A 226 0.44 -4.26 1.26
CA LYS A 226 1.64 -4.62 2.03
C LYS A 226 1.66 -3.95 3.39
N LEU A 227 1.45 -2.63 3.45
CA LEU A 227 1.37 -1.91 4.72
C LEU A 227 0.24 -2.44 5.60
N ALA A 228 -0.96 -2.65 5.04
CA ALA A 228 -2.10 -3.19 5.77
C ALA A 228 -1.78 -4.57 6.39
N THR A 229 -1.11 -5.44 5.63
CA THR A 229 -0.67 -6.77 6.12
C THR A 229 0.34 -6.65 7.27
N LEU A 230 1.29 -5.71 7.17
CA LEU A 230 2.26 -5.44 8.24
C LEU A 230 1.55 -4.92 9.51
N ILE A 231 0.54 -4.05 9.36
CA ILE A 231 -0.24 -3.54 10.49
C ILE A 231 -1.00 -4.69 11.18
N GLN A 232 -1.71 -5.53 10.42
CA GLN A 232 -2.44 -6.67 10.97
C GLN A 232 -1.52 -7.67 11.68
N LYS A 233 -0.36 -7.99 11.09
CA LYS A 233 0.68 -8.82 11.74
C LYS A 233 1.09 -8.22 13.10
N GLN A 234 1.27 -6.91 13.19
CA GLN A 234 1.65 -6.26 14.44
C GLN A 234 0.49 -6.16 15.45
N PHE A 235 -0.73 -5.95 15.00
CA PHE A 235 -1.89 -6.00 15.89
C PHE A 235 -2.02 -7.37 16.57
N LYS A 236 -1.84 -8.45 15.82
CA LYS A 236 -1.81 -9.81 16.37
C LYS A 236 -0.63 -10.02 17.32
N ASN A 237 0.59 -9.67 16.90
CA ASN A 237 1.81 -10.05 17.60
C ASN A 237 2.16 -9.10 18.76
N THR A 238 1.99 -7.78 18.57
CA THR A 238 2.36 -6.75 19.56
C THR A 238 1.18 -6.37 20.45
N ALA A 239 0.02 -6.04 19.89
CA ALA A 239 -1.16 -5.62 20.65
C ALA A 239 -2.03 -6.80 21.12
N LYS A 240 -1.71 -8.04 20.70
CA LYS A 240 -2.45 -9.26 21.03
C LYS A 240 -3.94 -9.17 20.64
N ARG A 241 -4.22 -8.44 19.54
CA ARG A 241 -5.57 -8.30 19.02
C ARG A 241 -5.96 -9.51 18.17
N ILE A 242 -7.26 -9.78 18.11
CA ILE A 242 -7.82 -10.70 17.13
C ILE A 242 -7.62 -10.05 15.75
N ASP A 243 -6.95 -10.76 14.87
CA ASP A 243 -6.70 -10.36 13.49
C ASP A 243 -7.94 -10.65 12.65
N LYS A 244 -8.62 -9.60 12.20
CA LYS A 244 -9.79 -9.72 11.31
C LYS A 244 -9.41 -9.62 9.84
N GLY A 245 -8.13 -9.40 9.54
CA GLY A 245 -7.59 -9.41 8.19
C GLY A 245 -7.50 -8.06 7.50
N VAL A 246 -7.06 -8.14 6.25
CA VAL A 246 -6.97 -7.00 5.33
C VAL A 246 -8.11 -7.07 4.34
N HIS A 247 -8.85 -5.97 4.20
CA HIS A 247 -10.02 -5.86 3.37
C HIS A 247 -9.90 -4.75 2.33
N GLN A 248 -10.84 -4.70 1.41
CA GLN A 248 -11.02 -3.61 0.45
C GLN A 248 -12.42 -3.04 0.57
N ALA A 249 -12.51 -1.71 0.52
CA ALA A 249 -13.80 -1.04 0.41
C ALA A 249 -13.65 0.37 -0.19
N GLY A 250 -14.77 0.97 -0.57
CA GLY A 250 -14.83 2.25 -1.25
C GLY A 250 -14.77 3.44 -0.30
N PHE A 251 -13.68 3.66 0.40
CA PHE A 251 -13.49 4.82 1.27
C PHE A 251 -13.15 6.08 0.48
N LEU A 252 -13.96 7.12 0.63
CA LEU A 252 -13.74 8.41 -0.04
C LEU A 252 -12.44 9.07 0.39
N VAL A 253 -12.04 8.95 1.66
CA VAL A 253 -10.79 9.50 2.18
C VAL A 253 -9.56 8.91 1.50
N LEU A 254 -9.61 7.64 1.08
CA LEU A 254 -8.52 6.97 0.37
C LEU A 254 -8.58 7.22 -1.15
N ARG A 255 -9.77 7.47 -1.71
CA ARG A 255 -9.97 7.60 -3.17
C ARG A 255 -9.17 8.72 -3.79
N ALA A 256 -9.02 9.83 -3.08
CA ALA A 256 -8.36 11.03 -3.60
C ALA A 256 -6.87 11.10 -3.25
N THR A 257 -6.31 10.11 -2.56
CA THR A 257 -4.87 10.06 -2.22
C THR A 257 -4.04 9.65 -3.43
N SER A 258 -2.86 10.22 -3.60
CA SER A 258 -1.93 9.93 -4.71
C SER A 258 -0.76 9.03 -4.30
N MET A 259 -0.74 8.55 -3.07
CA MET A 259 0.30 7.69 -2.47
C MET A 259 -0.34 6.41 -1.89
N PRO A 260 0.47 5.40 -1.49
CA PRO A 260 -0.02 4.26 -0.73
C PRO A 260 -0.81 4.72 0.49
N SER A 261 -2.01 4.15 0.68
CA SER A 261 -2.95 4.60 1.72
C SER A 261 -3.71 3.44 2.34
N VAL A 262 -3.95 3.53 3.64
CA VAL A 262 -4.73 2.54 4.42
C VAL A 262 -5.67 3.24 5.38
N LEU A 263 -6.79 2.57 5.70
CA LEU A 263 -7.68 2.92 6.80
C LEU A 263 -7.64 1.78 7.82
N VAL A 264 -7.31 2.13 9.06
CA VAL A 264 -7.09 1.19 10.16
C VAL A 264 -8.25 1.28 11.12
N GLU A 265 -8.91 0.15 11.37
CA GLU A 265 -9.95 0.00 12.38
C GLU A 265 -9.33 -0.65 13.62
N LEU A 266 -9.16 0.14 14.68
CA LEU A 266 -8.45 -0.24 15.90
C LEU A 266 -9.16 -1.32 16.73
N GLY A 267 -10.47 -1.42 16.59
CA GLY A 267 -11.36 -2.29 17.36
C GLY A 267 -12.82 -1.84 17.27
N TYR A 268 -13.68 -2.35 18.11
CA TYR A 268 -15.12 -2.10 18.06
C TYR A 268 -15.61 -1.38 19.31
N ILE A 269 -15.79 -0.04 19.23
CA ILE A 269 -16.24 0.79 20.36
C ILE A 269 -17.64 0.39 20.88
N SER A 270 -18.46 -0.25 20.04
CA SER A 270 -19.79 -0.75 20.41
C SER A 270 -19.75 -2.00 21.32
N THR A 271 -18.60 -2.66 21.45
CA THR A 271 -18.39 -3.83 22.32
C THR A 271 -17.75 -3.38 23.64
N PRO A 272 -18.35 -3.63 24.81
CA PRO A 272 -17.95 -2.99 26.07
C PRO A 272 -16.49 -3.24 26.52
N ASP A 273 -15.99 -4.46 26.36
CA ASP A 273 -14.61 -4.81 26.70
C ASP A 273 -13.60 -4.25 25.67
N GLU A 274 -13.99 -4.17 24.40
CA GLU A 274 -13.21 -3.49 23.37
C GLU A 274 -13.12 -1.99 23.66
N GLU A 275 -14.24 -1.34 23.99
CA GLU A 275 -14.26 0.07 24.37
C GLU A 275 -13.35 0.32 25.58
N GLN A 276 -13.42 -0.51 26.60
CA GLN A 276 -12.56 -0.39 27.78
C GLN A 276 -11.08 -0.47 27.39
N TYR A 277 -10.71 -1.41 26.51
CA TYR A 277 -9.36 -1.56 26.00
C TYR A 277 -8.93 -0.32 25.18
N LEU A 278 -9.76 0.14 24.26
CA LEU A 278 -9.50 1.27 23.37
C LEU A 278 -9.31 2.59 24.13
N LEU A 279 -10.00 2.76 25.26
CA LEU A 279 -9.90 3.93 26.13
C LEU A 279 -8.73 3.85 27.13
N SER A 280 -8.12 2.69 27.30
CA SER A 280 -7.01 2.51 28.25
C SER A 280 -5.68 3.00 27.67
N ASP A 281 -4.78 3.48 28.54
CA ASP A 281 -3.42 3.85 28.16
C ASP A 281 -2.64 2.64 27.64
N ALA A 282 -2.87 1.47 28.22
CA ALA A 282 -2.26 0.21 27.76
C ALA A 282 -2.69 -0.13 26.33
N GLY A 283 -4.00 -0.03 26.03
CA GLY A 283 -4.54 -0.26 24.70
C GLY A 283 -4.02 0.76 23.68
N THR A 284 -4.09 2.06 24.02
CA THR A 284 -3.53 3.13 23.18
C THR A 284 -2.04 2.89 22.88
N THR A 285 -1.26 2.50 23.91
CA THR A 285 0.18 2.23 23.75
C THR A 285 0.43 1.01 22.87
N ALA A 286 -0.29 -0.08 23.09
CA ALA A 286 -0.10 -1.32 22.33
C ALA A 286 -0.48 -1.13 20.85
N LEU A 287 -1.60 -0.46 20.57
CA LEU A 287 -2.05 -0.16 19.21
C LEU A 287 -1.08 0.78 18.48
N SER A 288 -0.64 1.85 19.15
CA SER A 288 0.32 2.80 18.57
C SER A 288 1.66 2.16 18.27
N ASN A 289 2.19 1.32 19.18
CA ASN A 289 3.42 0.56 18.95
C ASN A 289 3.28 -0.42 17.77
N SER A 290 2.10 -1.02 17.60
CA SER A 290 1.83 -1.93 16.48
C SER A 290 1.90 -1.21 15.14
N ILE A 291 1.22 -0.06 15.02
CA ILE A 291 1.25 0.76 13.80
C ILE A 291 2.67 1.27 13.54
N TYR A 292 3.37 1.75 14.57
CA TYR A 292 4.75 2.22 14.47
C TYR A 292 5.71 1.12 13.99
N LYS A 293 5.66 -0.09 14.56
CA LYS A 293 6.50 -1.22 14.12
C LYS A 293 6.19 -1.64 12.67
N ALA A 294 4.92 -1.63 12.28
CA ALA A 294 4.52 -1.88 10.91
C ALA A 294 5.07 -0.82 9.96
N PHE A 295 5.00 0.46 10.34
CA PHE A 295 5.59 1.56 9.60
C PHE A 295 7.11 1.39 9.42
N LEU A 296 7.85 1.04 10.46
CA LEU A 296 9.29 0.79 10.38
C LEU A 296 9.64 -0.32 9.40
N ASN A 297 8.89 -1.42 9.44
CA ASN A 297 9.10 -2.54 8.52
C ASN A 297 8.80 -2.12 7.07
N TYR A 298 7.70 -1.39 6.85
CA TYR A 298 7.34 -0.86 5.53
C TYR A 298 8.42 0.09 4.99
N LYS A 299 8.87 1.07 5.81
CA LYS A 299 9.88 2.04 5.43
C LYS A 299 11.21 1.36 5.08
N ARG A 300 11.66 0.38 5.88
CA ARG A 300 12.89 -0.37 5.63
C ARG A 300 12.88 -1.04 4.25
N GLU A 301 11.76 -1.60 3.86
CA GLU A 301 11.62 -2.24 2.55
C GLU A 301 11.49 -1.22 1.42
N HIS A 302 10.88 -0.07 1.70
CA HIS A 302 10.80 1.05 0.76
C HIS A 302 12.18 1.65 0.45
N ASP A 303 13.04 1.77 1.47
CA ASP A 303 14.37 2.36 1.36
C ASP A 303 15.43 1.37 0.87
N ALA A 304 15.12 0.06 0.81
CA ALA A 304 16.05 -0.94 0.31
C ALA A 304 16.36 -0.70 -1.17
N PRO A 305 17.64 -0.69 -1.59
CA PRO A 305 18.02 -0.51 -2.99
C PRO A 305 17.33 -1.57 -3.86
N ILE A 306 16.74 -1.14 -4.97
CA ILE A 306 16.16 -2.02 -5.99
C ILE A 306 17.28 -2.93 -6.52
N GLY A 307 17.33 -4.19 -6.10
CA GLY A 307 18.35 -5.15 -6.53
C GLY A 307 18.87 -6.11 -5.46
N ARG A 308 18.53 -5.93 -4.18
CA ARG A 308 18.81 -6.96 -3.17
C ARG A 308 17.62 -7.91 -3.03
N SER A 309 17.75 -9.03 -3.74
CA SER A 309 16.93 -10.24 -3.58
C SER A 309 16.83 -10.62 -2.10
N ARG A 310 15.66 -11.07 -1.71
CA ARG A 310 15.32 -11.62 -0.39
C ARG A 310 16.49 -12.43 0.18
N VAL A 311 17.15 -11.92 1.20
CA VAL A 311 17.90 -12.73 2.15
C VAL A 311 16.93 -13.09 3.27
N GLN A 312 16.82 -14.38 3.48
CA GLN A 312 16.08 -15.13 4.46
C GLN A 312 15.80 -14.40 5.78
N GLU A 313 14.56 -14.41 6.17
CA GLU A 313 14.08 -14.19 7.52
C GLU A 313 14.83 -15.18 8.45
N GLN A 314 15.82 -14.71 9.19
CA GLN A 314 16.35 -15.45 10.33
C GLN A 314 15.28 -15.43 11.42
N GLU A 315 14.63 -16.54 11.59
CA GLU A 315 13.83 -16.87 12.77
C GLU A 315 14.72 -16.75 14.01
N LEU A 316 14.34 -15.85 14.90
CA LEU A 316 14.85 -15.87 16.28
C LEU A 316 14.38 -17.17 16.95
N PRO A 317 15.23 -17.87 17.71
CA PRO A 317 14.86 -19.14 18.30
C PRO A 317 13.71 -18.98 19.29
N GLU A 318 12.65 -19.79 19.10
CA GLU A 318 11.58 -19.99 20.08
C GLU A 318 12.12 -20.68 21.34
N PRO A 319 11.65 -20.30 22.54
CA PRO A 319 11.95 -21.06 23.74
C PRO A 319 11.21 -22.39 23.71
N GLU A 320 11.98 -23.47 23.84
CA GLU A 320 11.47 -24.84 24.02
C GLU A 320 10.58 -24.93 25.25
N ASN A 321 9.30 -25.24 25.04
CA ASN A 321 8.48 -25.97 26.00
C ASN A 321 7.32 -26.65 25.25
N LYS A 322 7.51 -27.92 24.93
CA LYS A 322 6.45 -28.82 24.44
C LYS A 322 5.89 -29.61 25.60
N PRO A 323 4.57 -29.65 25.79
CA PRO A 323 3.92 -30.80 26.38
C PRO A 323 3.58 -31.84 25.30
N LYS A 324 3.89 -33.07 25.58
CA LYS A 324 3.57 -34.24 24.76
C LYS A 324 2.06 -34.40 24.60
N GLU A 325 1.59 -34.44 23.37
CA GLU A 325 0.23 -34.83 23.04
C GLU A 325 0.25 -36.27 22.45
N SER A 326 -0.58 -37.10 23.03
CA SER A 326 -0.77 -38.51 22.69
C SER A 326 -1.55 -38.67 21.38
N ARG A 327 -1.02 -39.51 20.55
CA ARG A 327 -1.53 -39.96 19.26
C ARG A 327 -2.75 -40.85 19.46
N ILE A 328 -3.89 -40.46 18.92
CA ILE A 328 -5.06 -41.33 18.73
C ILE A 328 -5.17 -41.61 17.23
N GLU A 329 -5.02 -42.89 16.89
CA GLU A 329 -5.27 -43.42 15.55
C GLU A 329 -6.79 -43.51 15.30
N ILE A 330 -7.24 -42.94 14.20
CA ILE A 330 -8.58 -43.18 13.64
C ILE A 330 -8.38 -43.85 12.28
N GLN A 331 -8.82 -45.10 12.21
CA GLN A 331 -8.87 -45.91 11.00
C GLN A 331 -9.85 -45.34 9.98
N THR A 332 -9.39 -45.21 8.76
CA THR A 332 -10.19 -44.95 7.57
C THR A 332 -10.76 -46.26 7.05
N ALA A 333 -12.07 -46.30 6.88
CA ALA A 333 -12.76 -47.32 6.09
C ALA A 333 -13.12 -46.71 4.72
N GLU A 334 -12.61 -47.33 3.66
CA GLU A 334 -13.09 -47.14 2.29
C GLU A 334 -14.43 -47.84 2.08
N PRO A 335 -15.26 -47.40 1.13
CA PRO A 335 -16.07 -48.35 0.38
C PRO A 335 -15.85 -48.27 -1.13
N ASP A 336 -15.86 -49.47 -1.65
CA ASP A 336 -15.70 -49.95 -3.00
C ASP A 336 -16.64 -49.40 -4.09
N THR A 337 -16.03 -49.43 -5.30
CA THR A 337 -16.49 -49.90 -6.62
C THR A 337 -17.72 -49.31 -7.33
N ALA A 338 -17.40 -48.68 -8.43
CA ALA A 338 -17.76 -49.00 -9.82
C ALA A 338 -19.24 -49.00 -10.27
N THR A 339 -19.52 -48.18 -11.25
CA THR A 339 -20.01 -48.65 -12.58
C THR A 339 -20.10 -47.48 -13.58
N GLU A 340 -19.34 -47.56 -14.67
CA GLU A 340 -19.73 -47.03 -15.99
C GLU A 340 -20.79 -47.98 -16.59
N PRO A 341 -21.72 -47.56 -17.40
CA PRO A 341 -21.48 -47.31 -18.82
C PRO A 341 -22.41 -46.25 -19.49
N ASP A 342 -22.14 -45.67 -20.56
CA ASP A 342 -22.51 -45.93 -21.93
C ASP A 342 -22.40 -44.72 -22.85
N LYS A 343 -21.80 -44.97 -23.98
CA LYS A 343 -21.76 -44.14 -25.18
C LYS A 343 -23.14 -43.93 -25.74
N VAL A 344 -23.54 -42.69 -26.06
CA VAL A 344 -24.49 -42.41 -27.14
C VAL A 344 -24.08 -41.13 -27.90
N THR A 345 -23.63 -41.39 -29.10
CA THR A 345 -23.75 -40.69 -30.40
C THR A 345 -23.89 -39.16 -30.47
N LYS A 346 -22.92 -38.61 -31.20
CA LYS A 346 -22.95 -37.32 -31.87
C LYS A 346 -24.19 -37.18 -32.78
N LYS A 347 -24.96 -36.08 -32.60
CA LYS A 347 -25.73 -35.49 -33.69
C LYS A 347 -25.47 -33.98 -33.70
N SER A 348 -24.79 -33.55 -34.73
CA SER A 348 -24.54 -32.20 -35.13
C SER A 348 -25.85 -31.52 -35.62
N VAL A 349 -26.13 -30.32 -35.13
CA VAL A 349 -27.12 -29.42 -35.75
C VAL A 349 -26.48 -28.04 -35.84
N PRO A 350 -26.63 -27.29 -36.94
CA PRO A 350 -25.71 -26.25 -37.36
C PRO A 350 -25.92 -24.92 -36.66
N ALA A 351 -24.79 -24.23 -36.42
CA ALA A 351 -24.76 -22.86 -36.01
C ALA A 351 -25.14 -21.93 -37.17
N THR A 352 -26.27 -21.27 -37.08
CA THR A 352 -26.57 -20.14 -37.97
C THR A 352 -25.80 -18.90 -37.48
N GLN A 353 -24.67 -18.70 -38.08
CA GLN A 353 -23.96 -17.41 -38.02
C GLN A 353 -24.71 -16.45 -38.97
N LYS A 354 -25.38 -15.47 -38.39
CA LYS A 354 -25.81 -14.29 -39.16
C LYS A 354 -24.65 -13.29 -39.18
N LYS A 355 -23.86 -13.40 -40.23
CA LYS A 355 -22.88 -12.41 -40.63
C LYS A 355 -23.67 -11.25 -41.26
N ILE A 356 -23.72 -10.12 -40.58
CA ILE A 356 -24.23 -8.87 -41.17
C ILE A 356 -23.03 -8.13 -41.72
N THR A 357 -22.79 -8.29 -43.02
CA THR A 357 -22.04 -7.35 -43.83
C THR A 357 -23.01 -6.30 -44.33
N GLY A 358 -22.71 -5.04 -44.10
CA GLY A 358 -23.52 -3.94 -44.63
C GLY A 358 -22.98 -2.61 -44.11
N ASP A 359 -22.17 -2.02 -44.93
CA ASP A 359 -21.73 -0.61 -44.89
C ASP A 359 -22.97 0.28 -44.87
N GLN A 360 -23.22 0.95 -43.76
CA GLN A 360 -24.12 2.11 -43.70
C GLN A 360 -23.64 3.10 -42.64
N ALA A 361 -23.36 4.30 -43.09
CA ALA A 361 -23.33 5.61 -42.44
C ALA A 361 -23.12 5.63 -40.91
N ARG A 362 -21.99 6.19 -40.48
CA ARG A 362 -21.68 6.57 -39.10
C ARG A 362 -22.66 7.63 -38.56
N THR A 363 -23.86 7.18 -38.21
CA THR A 363 -24.70 7.87 -37.23
C THR A 363 -24.24 7.45 -35.84
N SER A 364 -23.91 8.38 -34.98
CA SER A 364 -23.43 8.07 -33.60
C SER A 364 -24.52 7.33 -32.84
N ALA A 365 -24.47 6.00 -32.84
CA ALA A 365 -25.41 5.17 -32.11
C ALA A 365 -25.33 5.46 -30.62
N LYS A 366 -26.47 5.62 -29.93
CA LYS A 366 -26.54 5.79 -28.48
C LYS A 366 -25.97 4.56 -27.78
N PRO A 367 -25.32 4.71 -26.63
CA PRO A 367 -24.89 3.59 -25.82
C PRO A 367 -26.05 2.68 -25.42
N VAL A 368 -25.81 1.37 -25.40
CA VAL A 368 -26.76 0.35 -24.98
C VAL A 368 -26.27 -0.27 -23.68
N PHE A 369 -27.09 -0.21 -22.63
CA PHE A 369 -26.80 -0.77 -21.33
C PHE A 369 -27.44 -2.17 -21.21
N LYS A 370 -26.70 -3.11 -20.59
CA LYS A 370 -27.12 -4.46 -20.24
C LYS A 370 -26.74 -4.81 -18.83
N ILE A 371 -27.36 -5.81 -18.22
CA ILE A 371 -27.04 -6.29 -16.88
C ILE A 371 -26.32 -7.63 -17.01
N GLN A 372 -25.02 -7.69 -16.66
CA GLN A 372 -24.31 -8.95 -16.59
C GLN A 372 -24.69 -9.67 -15.28
N ILE A 373 -25.13 -10.93 -15.41
CA ILE A 373 -25.71 -11.70 -14.31
C ILE A 373 -24.87 -12.93 -13.91
N LEU A 374 -24.07 -13.46 -14.84
CA LEU A 374 -23.36 -14.72 -14.66
C LEU A 374 -22.18 -14.82 -15.62
N VAL A 375 -21.14 -15.53 -15.21
CA VAL A 375 -20.01 -15.92 -16.06
C VAL A 375 -19.89 -17.45 -16.05
N SER A 376 -19.67 -18.06 -17.23
CA SER A 376 -19.51 -19.50 -17.38
C SER A 376 -18.36 -19.83 -18.34
N ASN A 377 -17.70 -20.93 -18.14
CA ASN A 377 -16.69 -21.46 -19.08
C ASN A 377 -17.31 -22.25 -20.27
N LYS A 378 -18.61 -22.53 -20.22
CA LYS A 378 -19.36 -23.24 -21.25
C LYS A 378 -20.70 -22.56 -21.50
N ILE A 379 -21.28 -22.81 -22.69
CA ILE A 379 -22.62 -22.35 -23.02
C ILE A 379 -23.64 -23.09 -22.17
N LEU A 380 -24.48 -22.35 -21.47
CA LEU A 380 -25.57 -22.90 -20.66
C LEU A 380 -26.79 -23.17 -21.54
N PRO A 381 -27.45 -24.34 -21.40
CA PRO A 381 -28.69 -24.63 -22.12
C PRO A 381 -29.84 -23.70 -21.67
N LYS A 382 -30.82 -23.47 -22.57
CA LYS A 382 -32.04 -22.74 -22.21
C LYS A 382 -32.71 -23.42 -21.00
N GLY A 383 -33.09 -22.65 -20.00
CA GLY A 383 -33.69 -23.17 -18.77
C GLY A 383 -32.70 -23.68 -17.71
N SER A 384 -31.38 -23.50 -17.90
CA SER A 384 -30.39 -23.87 -16.93
C SER A 384 -30.76 -23.33 -15.53
N LYS A 385 -30.64 -24.17 -14.48
CA LYS A 385 -30.88 -23.80 -13.07
C LYS A 385 -30.02 -22.58 -12.66
N GLN A 386 -28.82 -22.40 -13.26
CA GLN A 386 -27.93 -21.29 -12.98
C GLN A 386 -28.54 -19.93 -13.40
N LEU A 387 -29.45 -19.92 -14.38
CA LEU A 387 -30.16 -18.71 -14.81
C LEU A 387 -31.36 -18.38 -13.93
N LYS A 388 -31.67 -19.18 -12.89
CA LYS A 388 -32.69 -18.94 -11.86
C LYS A 388 -34.05 -18.48 -12.44
N GLY A 389 -34.43 -19.02 -13.57
CA GLY A 389 -35.71 -18.71 -14.26
C GLY A 389 -35.79 -17.31 -14.87
N VAL A 390 -34.66 -16.63 -15.07
CA VAL A 390 -34.64 -15.32 -15.70
C VAL A 390 -34.56 -15.42 -17.19
N SER A 391 -35.44 -14.68 -17.90
CA SER A 391 -35.55 -14.63 -19.36
C SER A 391 -36.07 -13.23 -19.77
N PRO A 392 -35.68 -12.70 -20.96
CA PRO A 392 -34.70 -13.22 -21.88
C PRO A 392 -33.25 -12.97 -21.42
N VAL A 393 -32.37 -13.92 -21.72
CA VAL A 393 -30.94 -13.82 -21.38
C VAL A 393 -30.13 -13.97 -22.66
N SER A 394 -29.19 -13.08 -22.89
CA SER A 394 -28.18 -13.14 -23.95
C SER A 394 -26.81 -13.42 -23.36
N TYR A 395 -25.80 -13.66 -24.19
CA TYR A 395 -24.42 -13.74 -23.75
C TYR A 395 -23.46 -13.16 -24.78
N TYR A 396 -22.28 -12.77 -24.32
CA TYR A 396 -21.14 -12.44 -25.16
C TYR A 396 -19.90 -13.20 -24.68
N ARG A 397 -18.88 -13.32 -25.53
CA ARG A 397 -17.64 -14.02 -25.18
C ARG A 397 -16.52 -13.01 -24.99
N GLU A 398 -15.83 -13.08 -23.84
CA GLU A 398 -14.68 -12.25 -23.54
C GLU A 398 -13.62 -13.08 -22.75
N LYS A 399 -12.37 -13.05 -23.22
CA LYS A 399 -11.25 -13.82 -22.64
C LYS A 399 -11.57 -15.32 -22.44
N GLY A 400 -12.24 -15.95 -23.43
CA GLY A 400 -12.56 -17.37 -23.37
C GLY A 400 -13.79 -17.73 -22.55
N LEU A 401 -14.39 -16.80 -21.81
CA LEU A 401 -15.56 -17.02 -20.96
C LEU A 401 -16.84 -16.49 -21.61
N TYR A 402 -17.97 -17.15 -21.31
CA TYR A 402 -19.32 -16.73 -21.70
C TYR A 402 -19.92 -15.89 -20.58
N LYS A 403 -20.21 -14.62 -20.87
CA LYS A 403 -20.78 -13.65 -19.94
C LYS A 403 -22.25 -13.43 -20.27
N TYR A 404 -23.12 -13.86 -19.37
CA TYR A 404 -24.57 -13.82 -19.54
C TYR A 404 -25.13 -12.47 -19.11
N THR A 405 -26.03 -11.92 -19.92
CA THR A 405 -26.64 -10.61 -19.70
C THR A 405 -28.16 -10.71 -19.73
N TYR A 406 -28.80 -9.89 -18.93
CA TYR A 406 -30.24 -9.71 -18.83
C TYR A 406 -30.60 -8.25 -19.12
N GLY A 407 -31.68 -8.04 -19.86
CA GLY A 407 -32.13 -6.72 -20.24
C GLY A 407 -31.18 -5.98 -21.17
N GLU A 408 -31.77 -5.11 -22.00
CA GLU A 408 -31.06 -4.26 -22.95
C GLU A 408 -31.85 -2.96 -23.10
N ASN A 409 -31.22 -1.80 -22.88
CA ASN A 409 -31.87 -0.50 -23.07
C ASN A 409 -30.84 0.60 -23.27
N THR A 410 -31.20 1.63 -24.06
CA THR A 410 -30.41 2.87 -24.17
C THR A 410 -30.65 3.84 -23.01
N ASP A 411 -31.73 3.65 -22.26
CA ASP A 411 -32.04 4.42 -21.07
C ASP A 411 -31.44 3.75 -19.83
N TYR A 412 -30.43 4.37 -19.28
CA TYR A 412 -29.72 3.90 -18.10
C TYR A 412 -30.64 3.74 -16.87
N ASN A 413 -31.60 4.64 -16.68
CA ASN A 413 -32.52 4.59 -15.54
C ASN A 413 -33.46 3.38 -15.62
N LYS A 414 -33.84 2.96 -16.84
CA LYS A 414 -34.63 1.73 -17.03
C LYS A 414 -33.81 0.49 -16.68
N ILE A 415 -32.54 0.43 -17.10
CA ILE A 415 -31.64 -0.68 -16.76
C ILE A 415 -31.39 -0.74 -15.24
N LEU A 416 -31.24 0.39 -14.56
CA LEU A 416 -31.13 0.43 -13.11
C LEU A 416 -32.34 -0.19 -12.40
N ARG A 417 -33.55 0.15 -12.86
CA ARG A 417 -34.80 -0.45 -12.33
C ARG A 417 -34.83 -1.96 -12.56
N MET A 418 -34.47 -2.41 -13.77
CA MET A 418 -34.37 -3.83 -14.08
C MET A 418 -33.34 -4.56 -13.24
N LYS A 419 -32.19 -3.92 -12.97
CA LYS A 419 -31.16 -4.48 -12.09
C LYS A 419 -31.71 -4.68 -10.68
N ARG A 420 -32.40 -3.71 -10.09
CA ARG A 420 -33.02 -3.84 -8.75
C ARG A 420 -33.95 -5.07 -8.66
N ASN A 421 -34.75 -5.31 -9.70
CA ASN A 421 -35.69 -6.44 -9.72
C ASN A 421 -34.98 -7.80 -9.82
N ILE A 422 -33.78 -7.85 -10.39
CA ILE A 422 -33.02 -9.09 -10.56
C ILE A 422 -31.99 -9.34 -9.46
N THR A 423 -31.57 -8.30 -8.70
CA THR A 423 -30.57 -8.39 -7.62
C THR A 423 -30.91 -9.46 -6.56
N PRO A 424 -32.16 -9.70 -6.14
CA PRO A 424 -32.48 -10.79 -5.22
C PRO A 424 -32.10 -12.17 -5.74
N LYS A 425 -32.13 -12.38 -7.07
CA LYS A 425 -31.73 -13.63 -7.73
C LYS A 425 -30.24 -13.68 -8.04
N PHE A 426 -29.62 -12.54 -8.42
CA PHE A 426 -28.21 -12.43 -8.81
C PHE A 426 -27.57 -11.27 -8.04
N LYS A 427 -27.05 -11.55 -6.88
CA LYS A 427 -26.45 -10.53 -5.99
C LYS A 427 -25.28 -9.79 -6.66
N ASP A 428 -24.51 -10.49 -7.50
CA ASP A 428 -23.33 -9.96 -8.20
C ASP A 428 -23.64 -9.39 -9.59
N ALA A 429 -24.91 -9.11 -9.90
CA ALA A 429 -25.29 -8.54 -11.17
C ALA A 429 -24.85 -7.08 -11.28
N PHE A 430 -24.22 -6.70 -12.39
CA PHE A 430 -23.77 -5.34 -12.65
C PHE A 430 -24.09 -4.88 -14.07
N ILE A 431 -24.13 -3.55 -14.27
CA ILE A 431 -24.43 -2.94 -15.57
C ILE A 431 -23.16 -2.86 -16.40
N ILE A 432 -23.28 -3.19 -17.68
CA ILE A 432 -22.25 -3.01 -18.70
C ILE A 432 -22.85 -2.19 -19.86
N ALA A 433 -21.97 -1.57 -20.63
CA ALA A 433 -22.39 -0.76 -21.77
C ALA A 433 -21.69 -1.19 -23.06
N PHE A 434 -22.41 -1.08 -24.18
CA PHE A 434 -21.91 -1.33 -25.52
C PHE A 434 -22.23 -0.14 -26.41
N LYS A 435 -21.35 0.15 -27.35
CA LYS A 435 -21.60 1.10 -28.42
C LYS A 435 -21.10 0.50 -29.72
N ASN A 436 -21.94 0.47 -30.78
CA ASN A 436 -21.62 -0.16 -32.04
C ASN A 436 -21.18 -1.64 -31.90
N GLY A 437 -21.73 -2.38 -30.94
CA GLY A 437 -21.38 -3.78 -30.69
C GLY A 437 -20.10 -3.99 -29.85
N GLU A 438 -19.31 -2.97 -29.59
CA GLU A 438 -18.12 -3.02 -28.75
C GLU A 438 -18.41 -2.59 -27.33
N LYS A 439 -17.76 -3.26 -26.37
CA LYS A 439 -17.90 -2.91 -24.96
C LYS A 439 -17.21 -1.58 -24.68
N MET A 440 -17.91 -0.68 -24.01
CA MET A 440 -17.41 0.63 -23.65
C MET A 440 -17.45 0.84 -22.13
N ASN A 441 -16.77 1.88 -21.68
CA ASN A 441 -16.81 2.29 -20.27
C ASN A 441 -18.22 2.77 -19.89
N VAL A 442 -18.78 2.20 -18.81
CA VAL A 442 -20.16 2.50 -18.38
C VAL A 442 -20.32 3.99 -18.01
N ASN A 443 -19.31 4.60 -17.40
CA ASN A 443 -19.36 6.01 -17.02
C ASN A 443 -19.37 6.94 -18.24
N GLU A 444 -18.63 6.57 -19.30
CA GLU A 444 -18.67 7.29 -20.58
C GLU A 444 -20.05 7.14 -21.23
N ALA A 445 -20.61 5.92 -21.22
CA ALA A 445 -21.94 5.65 -21.70
C ALA A 445 -23.01 6.47 -20.94
N ILE A 446 -22.88 6.59 -19.61
CA ILE A 446 -23.79 7.40 -18.77
C ILE A 446 -23.63 8.89 -19.09
N LYS A 447 -22.41 9.38 -19.31
CA LYS A 447 -22.18 10.76 -19.74
C LYS A 447 -22.86 11.06 -21.08
N GLU A 448 -22.76 10.13 -22.02
CA GLU A 448 -23.44 10.27 -23.32
C GLU A 448 -24.97 10.18 -23.19
N PHE A 449 -25.49 9.36 -22.29
CA PHE A 449 -26.93 9.24 -22.02
C PHE A 449 -27.51 10.52 -21.38
N LYS A 450 -26.72 11.25 -20.59
CA LYS A 450 -27.14 12.49 -19.90
C LYS A 450 -27.04 13.73 -20.76
N LYS A 451 -26.37 13.68 -21.93
CA LYS A 451 -26.34 14.73 -22.93
C LYS A 451 -27.61 14.69 -23.82
#